data_3d50c5214fe973143c3b91fa0de8c701
#
_entry.id   3d50c5214fe973143c3b91fa0de8c701
#
_cell.length_a   1.000
_cell.length_b   1.000
_cell.length_c   1.000
_cell.angle_alpha   90.00
_cell.angle_beta   90.00
_cell.angle_gamma   90.00
#
_symmetry.space_group_name_H-M   'P 1'
#
loop_
_entity.id
_entity.type
_entity.pdbx_description
1 polymer ?
#
loop_
_entity_poly.entity_id
_entity_poly.type
_entity_poly.pdbx_seq_one_letter_code
_entity_poly.pdbx_strand_id
1 'polypeptide(L)'
;LRQIKILVWDKEMRPVNTDGKIGTLHAKVAIADRLISFITSANLTVNAMTLNMELGLLLDDKITAREIVEHFEQLVRNGVLKTRIIDR
;
A
#
# COMPACT_ATOMS: atom_id res chain seq x y z
N LEU A 1 5.32 -5.08 17.19
CA LEU A 1 5.18 -3.98 16.28
C LEU A 1 4.50 -2.80 16.94
N ARG A 2 5.19 -1.69 17.06
CA ARG A 2 4.68 -0.54 17.81
C ARG A 2 4.15 0.57 16.92
N GLN A 3 4.63 0.66 15.72
CA GLN A 3 4.18 1.65 14.75
C GLN A 3 3.76 0.99 13.47
N ILE A 4 2.67 1.48 12.92
CA ILE A 4 2.22 1.13 11.58
C ILE A 4 2.28 2.39 10.76
N LYS A 5 3.03 2.35 9.66
CA LYS A 5 3.11 3.43 8.71
C LYS A 5 2.14 3.13 7.57
N ILE A 6 1.20 4.02 7.34
CA ILE A 6 0.22 3.90 6.27
C ILE A 6 0.50 4.99 5.24
N LEU A 7 0.56 4.62 3.98
CA LEU A 7 0.72 5.57 2.89
C LEU A 7 -0.64 5.86 2.28
N VAL A 8 -0.92 7.14 2.07
CA VAL A 8 -2.23 7.62 1.62
C VAL A 8 -2.04 8.47 0.37
N TRP A 9 -2.92 8.27 -0.61
CA TRP A 9 -2.96 9.09 -1.81
C TRP A 9 -4.13 10.04 -1.69
N ASP A 10 -3.86 11.30 -1.35
CA ASP A 10 -4.90 12.31 -1.18
C ASP A 10 -5.66 12.52 -2.48
N LYS A 11 -6.94 12.72 -2.35
CA LYS A 11 -7.86 12.85 -3.49
C LYS A 11 -7.45 14.00 -4.41
N GLU A 12 -6.96 15.09 -3.85
CA GLU A 12 -6.55 16.28 -4.60
C GLU A 12 -5.33 16.02 -5.49
N MET A 13 -4.54 15.00 -5.15
CA MET A 13 -3.34 14.65 -5.90
C MET A 13 -3.59 13.63 -7.01
N ARG A 14 -4.81 13.11 -7.11
CA ARG A 14 -5.13 12.04 -8.05
C ARG A 14 -5.55 12.59 -9.40
N PRO A 15 -5.12 11.96 -10.52
CA PRO A 15 -5.57 12.40 -11.84
C PRO A 15 -7.06 12.15 -12.02
N VAL A 16 -7.67 13.00 -12.83
CA VAL A 16 -9.09 12.89 -13.22
C VAL A 16 -9.12 12.69 -14.72
N ASN A 17 -9.85 11.68 -15.20
CA ASN A 17 -9.96 11.44 -16.62
C ASN A 17 -11.06 12.31 -17.25
N THR A 18 -11.24 12.19 -18.57
CA THR A 18 -12.22 12.98 -19.31
C THR A 18 -13.66 12.72 -18.88
N ASP A 19 -13.94 11.54 -18.29
CA ASP A 19 -15.27 11.19 -17.78
C ASP A 19 -15.50 11.65 -16.35
N GLY A 20 -14.55 12.37 -15.76
CA GLY A 20 -14.64 12.85 -14.40
C GLY A 20 -14.29 11.80 -13.35
N LYS A 21 -13.81 10.63 -13.75
CA LYS A 21 -13.39 9.60 -12.80
C LYS A 21 -12.00 9.92 -12.24
N ILE A 22 -11.87 9.75 -10.93
CA ILE A 22 -10.64 10.03 -10.21
C ILE A 22 -9.85 8.73 -10.02
N GLY A 23 -8.53 8.83 -10.03
CA GLY A 23 -7.65 7.69 -9.77
C GLY A 23 -7.85 7.10 -8.39
N THR A 24 -7.56 5.81 -8.25
CA THR A 24 -7.60 5.11 -6.97
C THR A 24 -6.27 4.39 -6.73
N LEU A 25 -5.91 4.23 -5.46
CA LEU A 25 -4.71 3.49 -5.10
C LEU A 25 -5.08 2.01 -4.96
N HIS A 26 -4.70 1.24 -5.97
CA HIS A 26 -5.02 -0.20 -6.01
C HIS A 26 -3.89 -1.09 -5.47
N ALA A 27 -2.78 -0.51 -5.10
CA ALA A 27 -1.69 -1.28 -4.52
C ALA A 27 -2.12 -1.83 -3.15
N LYS A 28 -2.08 -3.15 -3.00
CA LYS A 28 -2.46 -3.85 -1.77
C LYS A 28 -1.25 -4.62 -1.30
N VAL A 29 -0.37 -3.92 -0.59
CA VAL A 29 0.90 -4.47 -0.15
C VAL A 29 1.16 -4.08 1.30
N ALA A 30 1.69 -5.02 2.08
CA ALA A 30 2.15 -4.79 3.44
C ALA A 30 3.59 -5.30 3.56
N ILE A 31 4.44 -4.51 4.19
CA ILE A 31 5.85 -4.85 4.38
C ILE A 31 6.14 -4.89 5.88
N ALA A 32 6.72 -5.99 6.34
CA ALA A 32 7.14 -6.14 7.73
C ALA A 32 8.66 -6.14 7.81
N ASP A 33 9.20 -5.25 8.64
CA ASP A 33 10.63 -5.18 8.98
C ASP A 33 11.55 -5.04 7.76
N ARG A 34 11.04 -4.48 6.66
CA ARG A 34 11.77 -4.35 5.40
C ARG A 34 12.32 -5.70 4.90
N LEU A 35 11.65 -6.78 5.25
CA LEU A 35 12.11 -8.14 4.97
C LEU A 35 11.03 -8.97 4.29
N ILE A 36 9.80 -8.91 4.80
CA ILE A 36 8.70 -9.74 4.32
C ILE A 36 7.67 -8.85 3.64
N SER A 37 7.29 -9.24 2.42
CA SER A 37 6.28 -8.54 1.63
C SER A 37 5.05 -9.41 1.47
N PHE A 38 3.89 -8.87 1.77
CA PHE A 38 2.61 -9.49 1.48
C PHE A 38 1.92 -8.69 0.39
N ILE A 39 1.73 -9.29 -0.76
CA ILE A 39 1.10 -8.67 -1.93
C ILE A 39 -0.17 -9.43 -2.22
N THR A 40 -1.31 -8.74 -2.30
CA THR A 40 -2.60 -9.41 -2.41
C THR A 40 -3.57 -8.62 -3.30
N SER A 41 -4.56 -9.32 -3.84
CA SER A 41 -5.70 -8.71 -4.48
C SER A 41 -6.76 -8.26 -3.48
N ALA A 42 -6.68 -8.71 -2.23
CA ALA A 42 -7.65 -8.41 -1.20
C ALA A 42 -7.44 -7.02 -0.61
N ASN A 43 -8.51 -6.25 -0.45
CA ASN A 43 -8.46 -5.09 0.42
C ASN A 43 -8.25 -5.57 1.85
N LEU A 44 -7.52 -4.78 2.66
CA LEU A 44 -7.27 -5.14 4.05
C LEU A 44 -8.47 -4.77 4.91
N THR A 45 -9.62 -5.35 4.59
CA THR A 45 -10.89 -5.16 5.30
C THR A 45 -11.42 -6.52 5.76
N VAL A 46 -12.28 -6.50 6.76
CA VAL A 46 -12.87 -7.73 7.28
C VAL A 46 -13.69 -8.44 6.20
N ASN A 47 -14.49 -7.70 5.44
CA ASN A 47 -15.32 -8.30 4.39
C ASN A 47 -14.50 -8.97 3.30
N ALA A 48 -13.45 -8.31 2.82
CA ALA A 48 -12.58 -8.89 1.79
C ALA A 48 -11.85 -10.12 2.32
N MET A 49 -11.44 -10.11 3.59
CA MET A 49 -10.68 -11.21 4.18
C MET A 49 -11.54 -12.40 4.58
N THR A 50 -12.85 -12.22 4.75
CA THR A 50 -13.75 -13.27 5.24
C THR A 50 -14.79 -13.73 4.26
N LEU A 51 -15.22 -12.88 3.33
CA LEU A 51 -16.31 -13.19 2.41
C LEU A 51 -15.85 -13.44 0.98
N ASN A 52 -14.76 -12.85 0.56
CA ASN A 52 -14.28 -12.95 -0.81
C ASN A 52 -13.17 -13.97 -0.93
N MET A 53 -13.10 -14.60 -2.10
CA MET A 53 -11.95 -15.42 -2.45
C MET A 53 -10.90 -14.53 -3.10
N GLU A 54 -9.71 -14.47 -2.49
CA GLU A 54 -8.64 -13.59 -2.92
C GLU A 54 -7.34 -14.37 -3.11
N LEU A 55 -6.40 -13.78 -3.84
CA LEU A 55 -5.09 -14.36 -4.05
C LEU A 55 -4.03 -13.42 -3.46
N GLY A 56 -3.06 -13.99 -2.75
CA GLY A 56 -1.94 -13.23 -2.22
C GLY A 56 -0.65 -14.00 -2.31
N LEU A 57 0.46 -13.26 -2.26
CA LEU A 57 1.82 -13.79 -2.24
C LEU A 57 2.53 -13.28 -1.00
N LEU A 58 3.17 -14.19 -0.28
CA LEU A 58 4.05 -13.84 0.83
C LEU A 58 5.49 -14.09 0.38
N LEU A 59 6.29 -13.04 0.36
CA LEU A 59 7.68 -13.10 -0.09
C LEU A 59 8.62 -12.81 1.07
N ASP A 60 9.42 -13.81 1.44
CA ASP A 60 10.48 -13.64 2.42
C ASP A 60 11.76 -13.32 1.67
N ASP A 61 11.87 -12.08 1.19
CA ASP A 61 12.97 -11.63 0.36
C ASP A 61 13.29 -10.17 0.69
N LYS A 62 14.41 -9.97 1.34
CA LYS A 62 14.89 -8.67 1.78
C LYS A 62 15.10 -7.70 0.61
N ILE A 63 15.60 -8.18 -0.52
CA ILE A 63 15.87 -7.32 -1.68
C ILE A 63 14.56 -6.82 -2.27
N THR A 64 13.60 -7.71 -2.48
CA THR A 64 12.29 -7.34 -3.00
C THR A 64 11.57 -6.37 -2.05
N ALA A 65 11.61 -6.64 -0.73
CA ALA A 65 10.99 -5.76 0.23
C ALA A 65 11.59 -4.36 0.19
N ARG A 66 12.92 -4.25 0.07
CA ARG A 66 13.59 -2.96 -0.05
C ARG A 66 13.22 -2.21 -1.31
N GLU A 67 13.11 -2.91 -2.42
CA GLU A 67 12.71 -2.29 -3.68
C GLU A 67 11.29 -1.73 -3.61
N ILE A 68 10.37 -2.48 -3.01
CA ILE A 68 8.98 -2.02 -2.83
C ILE A 68 8.95 -0.80 -1.91
N VAL A 69 9.62 -0.87 -0.77
CA VAL A 69 9.67 0.24 0.18
C VAL A 69 10.27 1.48 -0.48
N GLU A 70 11.38 1.33 -1.20
CA GLU A 70 12.04 2.45 -1.88
C GLU A 70 11.13 3.09 -2.91
N HIS A 71 10.39 2.29 -3.66
CA HIS A 71 9.44 2.80 -4.64
C HIS A 71 8.39 3.72 -3.97
N PHE A 72 7.78 3.25 -2.90
CA PHE A 72 6.74 4.03 -2.22
C PHE A 72 7.32 5.21 -1.43
N GLU A 73 8.50 5.06 -0.84
CA GLU A 73 9.15 6.19 -0.18
C GLU A 73 9.50 7.29 -1.17
N GLN A 74 9.84 6.94 -2.41
CA GLN A 74 10.08 7.92 -3.45
C GLN A 74 8.81 8.73 -3.75
N LEU A 75 7.66 8.07 -3.79
CA LEU A 75 6.39 8.76 -3.99
C LEU A 75 6.07 9.70 -2.83
N VAL A 76 6.43 9.33 -1.61
CA VAL A 76 6.28 10.21 -0.46
C VAL A 76 7.21 11.42 -0.58
N ARG A 77 8.48 11.21 -0.92
CA ARG A 77 9.44 12.30 -1.09
C ARG A 77 9.02 13.28 -2.18
N ASN A 78 8.38 12.78 -3.22
CA ASN A 78 7.89 13.61 -4.33
C ASN A 78 6.55 14.27 -4.03
N GLY A 79 5.98 14.06 -2.86
CA GLY A 79 4.72 14.67 -2.46
C GLY A 79 3.47 14.01 -3.05
N VAL A 80 3.62 12.87 -3.72
CA VAL A 80 2.48 12.15 -4.32
C VAL A 80 1.67 11.43 -3.24
N LEU A 81 2.37 10.75 -2.33
CA LEU A 81 1.74 10.07 -1.22
C LEU A 81 2.09 10.75 0.10
N LYS A 82 1.21 10.61 1.08
CA LYS A 82 1.45 11.07 2.44
C LYS A 82 1.56 9.89 3.39
N THR A 83 2.33 10.07 4.44
CA THR A 83 2.51 9.06 5.47
C THR A 83 1.63 9.40 6.67
N ARG A 84 0.94 8.38 7.17
CA ARG A 84 0.27 8.44 8.47
C ARG A 84 0.87 7.37 9.36
N ILE A 85 1.12 7.70 10.61
CA ILE A 85 1.71 6.78 11.57
C ILE A 85 0.69 6.49 12.65
N ILE A 86 0.50 5.20 12.92
CA ILE A 86 -0.37 4.72 14.00
C ILE A 86 0.52 4.09 15.06
N ASP A 87 0.46 4.62 16.28
CA ASP A 87 1.16 4.06 17.43
C ASP A 87 0.27 3.02 18.12
N ARG A 88 0.91 1.97 18.60
CA ARG A 88 0.20 0.88 19.26
C ARG A 88 0.78 0.62 20.62
#